data_abfade988a5acb5444aaad67c2d0df5c
#
_entry.id   abfade988a5acb5444aaad67c2d0df5c
#
_cell.length_a   1.000
_cell.length_b   1.000
_cell.length_c   1.000
_cell.angle_alpha   90.00
_cell.angle_beta   90.00
_cell.angle_gamma   90.00
#
_symmetry.space_group_name_H-M   'P 1'
#
loop_
_entity.id
_entity.type
_entity.pdbx_description
1 polymer ?
#
loop_
_entity_poly.entity_id
_entity_poly.type
_entity_poly.pdbx_seq_one_letter_code
_entity_poly.pdbx_strand_id
1 'polypeptide(L)'
;LTAADMPATLHTSGAITLTKPVPVDKLPGFAEGVVSVQDAGAQLAASWLEVKDGMRVLDACAAPGGKTGHLLEIADLDLTAVDVDTARLARVSSNLARLGLSAQTVTGDAARPATWWDGKPFDRVLADVPCSASGVVRRHPDIKWTRRPTDAQTFARQQIGFLDALWALVVPGGKMLYATCSIFPAENRRQIDNFLTRHVNASLERDIQLLPSEEHDGFYYALLCKA
;
A
#
# COMPACT_ATOMS: atom_id res chain seq x y z
N LEU A 1 26.75 0.58 0.91
CA LEU A 1 26.79 0.59 -0.55
C LEU A 1 28.16 0.97 -1.08
N THR A 2 28.75 2.05 -0.58
CA THR A 2 30.10 2.50 -0.98
C THR A 2 31.16 1.41 -0.80
N ALA A 3 31.18 0.70 0.33
CA ALA A 3 32.12 -0.40 0.59
C ALA A 3 31.92 -1.60 -0.35
N ALA A 4 30.76 -1.73 -0.98
CA ALA A 4 30.43 -2.79 -1.93
C ALA A 4 30.53 -2.33 -3.40
N ASP A 5 31.11 -1.15 -3.65
CA ASP A 5 31.22 -0.53 -4.99
C ASP A 5 29.85 -0.46 -5.73
N MET A 6 28.80 -0.12 -4.98
CA MET A 6 27.45 0.05 -5.51
C MET A 6 27.07 1.54 -5.53
N PRO A 7 27.29 2.26 -6.63
CA PRO A 7 26.95 3.67 -6.72
C PRO A 7 25.43 3.83 -6.66
N ALA A 8 25.00 4.83 -5.87
CA ALA A 8 23.59 5.06 -5.58
C ALA A 8 23.31 6.54 -5.37
N THR A 9 22.07 6.96 -5.59
CA THR A 9 21.57 8.31 -5.33
C THR A 9 20.64 8.28 -4.13
N LEU A 10 20.89 9.13 -3.13
CA LEU A 10 19.98 9.37 -2.02
C LEU A 10 18.98 10.45 -2.41
N HIS A 11 17.69 10.15 -2.29
CA HIS A 11 16.60 11.08 -2.54
C HIS A 11 16.22 11.85 -1.27
N THR A 12 15.55 12.98 -1.43
CA THR A 12 15.06 13.81 -0.31
C THR A 12 14.03 13.06 0.56
N SER A 13 13.36 12.05 0.01
CA SER A 13 12.45 11.16 0.74
C SER A 13 13.16 10.15 1.65
N GLY A 14 14.50 10.08 1.60
CA GLY A 14 15.28 9.02 2.25
C GLY A 14 15.43 7.74 1.42
N ALA A 15 14.73 7.64 0.29
CA ALA A 15 14.89 6.52 -0.63
C ALA A 15 16.28 6.53 -1.28
N ILE A 16 16.80 5.34 -1.57
CA ILE A 16 18.10 5.16 -2.25
C ILE A 16 17.86 4.43 -3.56
N THR A 17 18.27 5.04 -4.67
CA THR A 17 18.22 4.40 -5.99
C THR A 17 19.61 3.96 -6.41
N LEU A 18 19.80 2.66 -6.69
CA LEU A 18 21.03 2.14 -7.24
C LEU A 18 21.20 2.58 -8.69
N THR A 19 22.41 3.00 -9.07
CA THR A 19 22.72 3.37 -10.49
C THR A 19 22.56 2.16 -11.43
N LYS A 20 22.84 0.96 -10.92
CA LYS A 20 22.63 -0.31 -11.65
C LYS A 20 21.79 -1.24 -10.81
N PRO A 21 20.75 -1.88 -11.41
CA PRO A 21 19.98 -2.89 -10.69
C PRO A 21 20.84 -4.10 -10.34
N VAL A 22 20.63 -4.63 -9.14
CA VAL A 22 21.28 -5.87 -8.66
C VAL A 22 20.20 -6.81 -8.12
N PRO A 23 20.42 -8.14 -8.19
CA PRO A 23 19.58 -9.09 -7.48
C PRO A 23 19.57 -8.80 -5.98
N VAL A 24 18.42 -8.98 -5.31
CA VAL A 24 18.25 -8.62 -3.88
C VAL A 24 19.18 -9.42 -2.96
N ASP A 25 19.55 -10.65 -3.32
CA ASP A 25 20.50 -11.49 -2.59
C ASP A 25 21.94 -10.95 -2.64
N LYS A 26 22.22 -10.02 -3.53
CA LYS A 26 23.52 -9.32 -3.64
C LYS A 26 23.51 -7.96 -2.94
N LEU A 27 22.36 -7.51 -2.46
CA LEU A 27 22.25 -6.23 -1.78
C LEU A 27 22.75 -6.36 -0.33
N PRO A 28 23.81 -5.62 0.07
CA PRO A 28 24.34 -5.67 1.43
C PRO A 28 23.26 -5.32 2.47
N GLY A 29 23.15 -6.13 3.51
CA GLY A 29 22.21 -5.95 4.60
C GLY A 29 20.77 -6.39 4.27
N PHE A 30 20.48 -6.93 3.07
CA PHE A 30 19.13 -7.38 2.75
C PHE A 30 18.74 -8.64 3.55
N ALA A 31 19.61 -9.65 3.59
CA ALA A 31 19.35 -10.88 4.33
C ALA A 31 19.22 -10.62 5.84
N GLU A 32 19.99 -9.68 6.35
CA GLU A 32 20.02 -9.26 7.77
C GLU A 32 18.87 -8.29 8.14
N GLY A 33 18.01 -7.94 7.20
CA GLY A 33 16.88 -7.05 7.45
C GLY A 33 17.21 -5.55 7.60
N VAL A 34 18.46 -5.15 7.28
CA VAL A 34 18.91 -3.75 7.41
C VAL A 34 18.29 -2.86 6.33
N VAL A 35 17.91 -3.44 5.19
CA VAL A 35 17.33 -2.72 4.04
C VAL A 35 16.14 -3.46 3.47
N SER A 36 15.22 -2.69 2.89
CA SER A 36 14.07 -3.17 2.13
C SER A 36 14.10 -2.63 0.70
N VAL A 37 13.53 -3.38 -0.24
CA VAL A 37 13.36 -2.93 -1.62
C VAL A 37 11.91 -2.50 -1.83
N GLN A 38 11.71 -1.24 -2.15
CA GLN A 38 10.39 -0.65 -2.39
C GLN A 38 10.51 0.47 -3.41
N ASP A 39 9.56 0.57 -4.34
CA ASP A 39 9.49 1.69 -5.29
C ASP A 39 9.34 3.02 -4.53
N ALA A 40 10.03 4.08 -5.00
CA ALA A 40 10.03 5.36 -4.32
C ALA A 40 8.62 5.97 -4.19
N GLY A 41 7.77 5.79 -5.20
CA GLY A 41 6.37 6.21 -5.14
C GLY A 41 5.56 5.39 -4.12
N ALA A 42 5.86 4.08 -3.97
CA ALA A 42 5.20 3.23 -2.98
C ALA A 42 5.54 3.60 -1.53
N GLN A 43 6.69 4.22 -1.30
CA GLN A 43 7.13 4.67 0.04
C GLN A 43 6.23 5.77 0.61
N LEU A 44 5.54 6.55 -0.24
CA LEU A 44 4.61 7.58 0.23
C LEU A 44 3.47 7.03 1.09
N ALA A 45 3.06 5.77 0.88
CA ALA A 45 1.93 5.18 1.61
C ALA A 45 2.14 5.25 3.13
N ALA A 46 3.32 4.88 3.62
CA ALA A 46 3.58 4.84 5.06
C ALA A 46 3.64 6.25 5.67
N SER A 47 4.33 7.19 5.02
CA SER A 47 4.42 8.57 5.50
C SER A 47 3.07 9.31 5.44
N TRP A 48 2.23 8.99 4.45
CA TRP A 48 0.93 9.66 4.27
C TRP A 48 -0.14 9.15 5.21
N LEU A 49 -0.05 7.91 5.69
CA LEU A 49 -1.03 7.35 6.62
C LEU A 49 -0.94 7.98 8.02
N GLU A 50 0.16 8.69 8.32
CA GLU A 50 0.36 9.44 9.58
C GLU A 50 0.17 8.56 10.83
N VAL A 51 0.81 7.40 10.82
CA VAL A 51 0.80 6.48 11.95
C VAL A 51 1.63 7.02 13.12
N LYS A 52 1.25 6.63 14.35
CA LYS A 52 1.96 6.96 15.60
C LYS A 52 1.98 5.74 16.50
N ASP A 53 2.93 5.71 17.42
CA ASP A 53 3.05 4.63 18.41
C ASP A 53 1.72 4.36 19.14
N GLY A 54 1.43 3.09 19.33
CA GLY A 54 0.23 2.61 20.00
C GLY A 54 -1.05 2.62 19.16
N MET A 55 -1.00 3.09 17.90
CA MET A 55 -2.17 3.06 17.01
C MET A 55 -2.49 1.65 16.57
N ARG A 56 -3.80 1.38 16.44
CA ARG A 56 -4.32 0.18 15.79
C ARG A 56 -4.48 0.41 14.30
N VAL A 57 -3.75 -0.36 13.50
CA VAL A 57 -3.62 -0.13 12.05
C VAL A 57 -4.03 -1.37 11.26
N LEU A 58 -4.78 -1.17 10.18
CA LEU A 58 -5.10 -2.20 9.20
C LEU A 58 -4.33 -1.92 7.90
N ASP A 59 -3.59 -2.92 7.41
CA ASP A 59 -3.08 -2.97 6.04
C ASP A 59 -3.92 -3.97 5.25
N ALA A 60 -4.83 -3.45 4.43
CA ALA A 60 -5.72 -4.24 3.61
C ALA A 60 -5.11 -4.51 2.23
N CYS A 61 -5.18 -5.78 1.79
CA CYS A 61 -4.50 -6.29 0.59
C CYS A 61 -2.97 -6.21 0.72
N ALA A 62 -2.45 -6.63 1.89
CA ALA A 62 -1.11 -6.32 2.38
C ALA A 62 0.04 -6.96 1.58
N ALA A 63 -0.21 -8.09 0.90
CA ALA A 63 0.86 -8.84 0.26
C ALA A 63 1.51 -8.09 -0.93
N PRO A 64 2.82 -8.11 -1.04
CA PRO A 64 3.82 -8.97 -0.34
C PRO A 64 4.40 -8.41 0.97
N GLY A 65 3.85 -7.33 1.56
CA GLY A 65 4.25 -6.85 2.87
C GLY A 65 5.24 -5.67 2.87
N GLY A 66 5.53 -5.07 1.72
CA GLY A 66 6.45 -3.93 1.66
C GLY A 66 5.91 -2.69 2.37
N LYS A 67 4.61 -2.39 2.24
CA LYS A 67 3.96 -1.29 2.95
C LYS A 67 3.76 -1.63 4.43
N THR A 68 3.38 -2.89 4.73
CA THR A 68 3.29 -3.40 6.11
C THR A 68 4.58 -3.19 6.90
N GLY A 69 5.72 -3.65 6.33
CA GLY A 69 7.04 -3.48 6.94
C GLY A 69 7.37 -2.01 7.15
N HIS A 70 7.18 -1.18 6.14
CA HIS A 70 7.47 0.26 6.22
C HIS A 70 6.63 0.98 7.29
N LEU A 71 5.36 0.62 7.47
CA LEU A 71 4.52 1.16 8.56
C LEU A 71 5.10 0.81 9.94
N LEU A 72 5.54 -0.43 10.14
CA LEU A 72 6.14 -0.92 11.38
C LEU A 72 7.54 -0.38 11.65
N GLU A 73 8.27 0.06 10.60
CA GLU A 73 9.55 0.76 10.74
C GLU A 73 9.38 2.21 11.21
N ILE A 74 8.22 2.82 10.97
CA ILE A 74 7.94 4.21 11.34
C ILE A 74 7.46 4.34 12.79
N ALA A 75 6.64 3.37 13.28
CA ALA A 75 6.00 3.44 14.59
C ALA A 75 5.75 2.05 15.17
N ASP A 76 5.65 1.97 16.51
CA ASP A 76 5.22 0.77 17.24
C ASP A 76 3.70 0.64 17.17
N LEU A 77 3.21 -0.34 16.37
CA LEU A 77 1.80 -0.45 15.98
C LEU A 77 1.18 -1.78 16.38
N ASP A 78 -0.11 -1.74 16.79
CA ASP A 78 -0.99 -2.92 16.74
C ASP A 78 -1.49 -3.11 15.29
N LEU A 79 -0.65 -3.75 14.43
CA LEU A 79 -0.92 -3.85 13.01
C LEU A 79 -1.51 -5.21 12.63
N THR A 80 -2.64 -5.17 11.93
CA THR A 80 -3.26 -6.31 11.27
C THR A 80 -3.06 -6.20 9.75
N ALA A 81 -2.40 -7.19 9.16
CA ALA A 81 -2.20 -7.32 7.72
C ALA A 81 -3.15 -8.37 7.14
N VAL A 82 -4.01 -7.98 6.20
CA VAL A 82 -5.03 -8.86 5.59
C VAL A 82 -4.73 -9.06 4.10
N ASP A 83 -4.76 -10.30 3.64
CA ASP A 83 -4.76 -10.60 2.20
C ASP A 83 -5.64 -11.83 1.96
N VAL A 84 -6.28 -11.92 0.80
CA VAL A 84 -7.16 -13.03 0.43
C VAL A 84 -6.38 -14.30 0.10
N ASP A 85 -5.14 -14.17 -0.33
CA ASP A 85 -4.26 -15.26 -0.74
C ASP A 85 -3.29 -15.66 0.37
N THR A 86 -3.49 -16.84 0.95
CA THR A 86 -2.66 -17.39 2.04
C THR A 86 -1.18 -17.53 1.64
N ALA A 87 -0.89 -17.91 0.38
CA ALA A 87 0.49 -18.07 -0.07
C ALA A 87 1.19 -16.72 -0.23
N ARG A 88 0.46 -15.70 -0.66
CA ARG A 88 0.96 -14.32 -0.70
C ARG A 88 1.15 -13.76 0.72
N LEU A 89 0.23 -14.07 1.64
CA LEU A 89 0.31 -13.62 3.03
C LEU A 89 1.51 -14.26 3.76
N ALA A 90 1.89 -15.50 3.43
CA ALA A 90 3.11 -16.11 3.94
C ALA A 90 4.38 -15.31 3.58
N ARG A 91 4.39 -14.60 2.44
CA ARG A 91 5.49 -13.70 2.07
C ARG A 91 5.54 -12.46 2.97
N VAL A 92 4.39 -11.95 3.41
CA VAL A 92 4.32 -10.87 4.41
C VAL A 92 5.01 -11.31 5.69
N SER A 93 4.61 -12.46 6.24
CA SER A 93 5.21 -13.01 7.48
C SER A 93 6.71 -13.25 7.33
N SER A 94 7.15 -13.83 6.20
CA SER A 94 8.58 -14.07 5.93
C SER A 94 9.37 -12.76 5.82
N ASN A 95 8.81 -11.73 5.17
CA ASN A 95 9.47 -10.43 5.05
C ASN A 95 9.55 -9.71 6.40
N LEU A 96 8.49 -9.74 7.20
CA LEU A 96 8.49 -9.17 8.55
C LEU A 96 9.51 -9.88 9.45
N ALA A 97 9.58 -11.22 9.42
CA ALA A 97 10.59 -11.99 10.16
C ALA A 97 12.01 -11.59 9.78
N ARG A 98 12.30 -11.42 8.48
CA ARG A 98 13.60 -10.93 7.99
C ARG A 98 13.96 -9.55 8.54
N LEU A 99 12.97 -8.66 8.67
CA LEU A 99 13.12 -7.29 9.18
C LEU A 99 13.16 -7.23 10.72
N GLY A 100 12.95 -8.35 11.43
CA GLY A 100 12.81 -8.36 12.88
C GLY A 100 11.52 -7.69 13.37
N LEU A 101 10.50 -7.59 12.50
CA LEU A 101 9.20 -6.98 12.77
C LEU A 101 8.12 -8.05 12.92
N SER A 102 6.99 -7.68 13.54
CA SER A 102 5.84 -8.57 13.70
C SER A 102 4.52 -7.83 13.46
N ALA A 103 3.55 -8.54 12.91
CA ALA A 103 2.17 -8.09 12.76
C ALA A 103 1.22 -9.29 12.86
N GLN A 104 -0.04 -9.04 13.17
CA GLN A 104 -1.08 -10.04 13.02
C GLN A 104 -1.36 -10.22 11.51
N THR A 105 -1.16 -11.42 10.98
CA THR A 105 -1.49 -11.74 9.59
C THR A 105 -2.78 -12.56 9.53
N VAL A 106 -3.73 -12.14 8.69
CA VAL A 106 -5.06 -12.76 8.60
C VAL A 106 -5.40 -13.01 7.13
N THR A 107 -5.70 -14.27 6.81
CA THR A 107 -6.25 -14.60 5.49
C THR A 107 -7.73 -14.22 5.46
N GLY A 108 -8.09 -13.28 4.57
CA GLY A 108 -9.46 -12.79 4.48
C GLY A 108 -9.69 -11.84 3.30
N ASP A 109 -10.94 -11.74 2.89
CA ASP A 109 -11.36 -10.77 1.88
C ASP A 109 -11.60 -9.41 2.55
N ALA A 110 -10.77 -8.42 2.23
CA ALA A 110 -10.86 -7.08 2.79
C ALA A 110 -12.22 -6.39 2.49
N ALA A 111 -12.91 -6.81 1.41
CA ALA A 111 -14.27 -6.36 1.12
C ALA A 111 -15.36 -7.06 1.98
N ARG A 112 -14.98 -8.07 2.79
CA ARG A 112 -15.89 -8.85 3.64
C ARG A 112 -15.38 -8.96 5.08
N PRO A 113 -15.23 -7.85 5.81
CA PRO A 113 -14.59 -7.84 7.13
C PRO A 113 -15.29 -8.72 8.16
N ALA A 114 -16.58 -8.97 8.04
CA ALA A 114 -17.32 -9.85 8.95
C ALA A 114 -16.74 -11.27 9.08
N THR A 115 -15.90 -11.71 8.15
CA THR A 115 -15.29 -13.05 8.14
C THR A 115 -13.96 -13.14 8.89
N TRP A 116 -13.32 -12.00 9.20
CA TRP A 116 -11.97 -11.97 9.76
C TRP A 116 -11.76 -10.89 10.83
N TRP A 117 -12.61 -9.86 10.87
CA TRP A 117 -12.47 -8.73 11.78
C TRP A 117 -12.95 -9.09 13.21
N ASP A 118 -12.21 -8.66 14.20
CA ASP A 118 -12.50 -8.91 15.63
C ASP A 118 -13.54 -7.96 16.26
N GLY A 119 -14.10 -7.04 15.47
CA GLY A 119 -15.10 -6.06 15.91
C GLY A 119 -14.52 -4.77 16.50
N LYS A 120 -13.19 -4.66 16.67
CA LYS A 120 -12.55 -3.44 17.17
C LYS A 120 -12.09 -2.56 16.00
N PRO A 121 -12.53 -1.29 15.95
CA PRO A 121 -12.15 -0.43 14.83
C PRO A 121 -10.67 -0.03 14.85
N PHE A 122 -10.20 0.53 13.74
CA PHE A 122 -8.82 0.93 13.51
C PHE A 122 -8.66 2.45 13.49
N ASP A 123 -7.56 2.96 14.06
CA ASP A 123 -7.18 4.37 14.00
C ASP A 123 -6.77 4.77 12.59
N ARG A 124 -6.11 3.83 11.88
CA ARG A 124 -5.61 4.01 10.52
C ARG A 124 -5.90 2.76 9.68
N VAL A 125 -6.30 2.99 8.43
CA VAL A 125 -6.51 1.93 7.44
C VAL A 125 -5.74 2.27 6.17
N LEU A 126 -4.84 1.39 5.75
CA LEU A 126 -4.26 1.41 4.41
C LEU A 126 -5.10 0.52 3.51
N ALA A 127 -5.75 1.12 2.54
CA ALA A 127 -6.57 0.45 1.52
C ALA A 127 -5.79 0.39 0.19
N ASP A 128 -4.75 -0.47 0.11
CA ASP A 128 -3.96 -0.70 -1.12
C ASP A 128 -4.67 -1.72 -1.99
N VAL A 129 -5.75 -1.27 -2.63
CA VAL A 129 -6.75 -2.14 -3.26
C VAL A 129 -6.31 -2.70 -4.61
N PRO A 130 -6.82 -3.88 -5.00
CA PRO A 130 -6.61 -4.42 -6.35
C PRO A 130 -7.04 -3.42 -7.43
N CYS A 131 -6.17 -3.26 -8.45
CA CYS A 131 -6.38 -2.32 -9.54
C CYS A 131 -5.80 -2.87 -10.86
N SER A 132 -5.93 -2.12 -11.95
CA SER A 132 -5.39 -2.51 -13.27
C SER A 132 -3.87 -2.63 -13.30
N ALA A 133 -3.18 -2.06 -12.31
CA ALA A 133 -1.71 -1.97 -12.23
C ALA A 133 -1.08 -1.20 -13.42
N SER A 134 -1.85 -0.33 -14.06
CA SER A 134 -1.40 0.43 -15.24
C SER A 134 -0.23 1.39 -14.96
N GLY A 135 0.02 1.72 -13.69
CA GLY A 135 1.14 2.57 -13.28
C GLY A 135 2.49 1.86 -13.24
N VAL A 136 2.53 0.51 -13.16
CA VAL A 136 3.78 -0.25 -13.02
C VAL A 136 4.26 -0.87 -14.34
N VAL A 137 3.75 -0.39 -15.49
CA VAL A 137 4.08 -0.92 -16.82
C VAL A 137 5.57 -0.81 -17.17
N ARG A 138 6.31 0.08 -16.54
CA ARG A 138 7.76 0.20 -16.72
C ARG A 138 8.49 -1.09 -16.27
N ARG A 139 8.08 -1.68 -15.16
CA ARG A 139 8.63 -2.91 -14.61
C ARG A 139 7.91 -4.17 -15.12
N HIS A 140 6.65 -4.03 -15.49
CA HIS A 140 5.76 -5.09 -15.95
C HIS A 140 5.18 -4.74 -17.33
N PRO A 141 5.98 -4.75 -18.42
CA PRO A 141 5.53 -4.33 -19.75
C PRO A 141 4.45 -5.24 -20.36
N ASP A 142 4.32 -6.46 -19.86
CA ASP A 142 3.28 -7.44 -20.21
C ASP A 142 1.87 -6.93 -19.88
N ILE A 143 1.70 -6.02 -18.93
CA ILE A 143 0.42 -5.40 -18.59
C ILE A 143 -0.24 -4.76 -19.81
N LYS A 144 0.53 -4.18 -20.73
CA LYS A 144 0.00 -3.59 -21.98
C LYS A 144 -0.76 -4.60 -22.85
N TRP A 145 -0.40 -5.87 -22.75
CA TRP A 145 -0.95 -6.95 -23.56
C TRP A 145 -1.99 -7.80 -22.81
N THR A 146 -1.84 -7.88 -21.49
CA THR A 146 -2.71 -8.71 -20.65
C THR A 146 -3.96 -7.98 -20.18
N ARG A 147 -3.96 -6.63 -20.15
CA ARG A 147 -5.13 -5.83 -19.74
C ARG A 147 -6.08 -5.60 -20.92
N ARG A 148 -7.38 -5.72 -20.61
CA ARG A 148 -8.49 -5.44 -21.52
C ARG A 148 -8.99 -4.01 -21.30
N PRO A 149 -9.60 -3.34 -22.31
CA PRO A 149 -10.17 -2.00 -22.13
C PRO A 149 -11.21 -1.88 -21.03
N THR A 150 -11.90 -2.99 -20.69
CA THR A 150 -12.93 -3.04 -19.64
C THR A 150 -12.38 -3.26 -18.24
N ASP A 151 -11.10 -3.63 -18.07
CA ASP A 151 -10.54 -4.03 -16.77
C ASP A 151 -10.54 -2.86 -15.79
N ALA A 152 -10.17 -1.65 -16.22
CA ALA A 152 -10.19 -0.46 -15.36
C ALA A 152 -11.59 -0.20 -14.79
N GLN A 153 -12.64 -0.38 -15.59
CA GLN A 153 -14.02 -0.23 -15.12
C GLN A 153 -14.45 -1.37 -14.19
N THR A 154 -13.94 -2.58 -14.41
CA THR A 154 -14.23 -3.74 -13.57
C THR A 154 -13.58 -3.56 -12.20
N PHE A 155 -12.29 -3.19 -12.15
CA PHE A 155 -11.61 -2.86 -10.90
C PHE A 155 -12.27 -1.69 -10.19
N ALA A 156 -12.62 -0.63 -10.91
CA ALA A 156 -13.31 0.53 -10.34
C ALA A 156 -14.62 0.14 -9.64
N ARG A 157 -15.40 -0.79 -10.20
CA ARG A 157 -16.62 -1.31 -9.54
C ARG A 157 -16.31 -2.13 -8.29
N GLN A 158 -15.26 -2.95 -8.30
CA GLN A 158 -14.83 -3.72 -7.13
C GLN A 158 -14.32 -2.81 -6.01
N GLN A 159 -13.58 -1.76 -6.36
CA GLN A 159 -13.01 -0.80 -5.42
C GLN A 159 -14.07 -0.05 -4.59
N ILE A 160 -15.28 0.14 -5.13
CA ILE A 160 -16.41 0.67 -4.36
C ILE A 160 -16.67 -0.19 -3.12
N GLY A 161 -16.74 -1.52 -3.30
CA GLY A 161 -16.97 -2.45 -2.20
C GLY A 161 -15.86 -2.45 -1.15
N PHE A 162 -14.59 -2.34 -1.58
CA PHE A 162 -13.45 -2.20 -0.67
C PHE A 162 -13.53 -0.91 0.15
N LEU A 163 -13.77 0.22 -0.51
CA LEU A 163 -13.89 1.52 0.15
C LEU A 163 -14.98 1.52 1.21
N ASP A 164 -16.19 1.05 0.86
CA ASP A 164 -17.34 1.06 1.76
C ASP A 164 -17.12 0.10 2.95
N ALA A 165 -16.58 -1.10 2.71
CA ALA A 165 -16.33 -2.09 3.74
C ALA A 165 -15.22 -1.64 4.72
N LEU A 166 -14.12 -1.11 4.19
CA LEU A 166 -12.98 -0.67 5.00
C LEU A 166 -13.27 0.63 5.77
N TRP A 167 -14.08 1.54 5.18
CA TRP A 167 -14.50 2.75 5.88
C TRP A 167 -15.29 2.48 7.16
N ALA A 168 -16.11 1.44 7.15
CA ALA A 168 -16.86 1.03 8.34
C ALA A 168 -15.95 0.67 9.52
N LEU A 169 -14.72 0.24 9.26
CA LEU A 169 -13.75 -0.18 10.27
C LEU A 169 -12.94 0.96 10.89
N VAL A 170 -13.00 2.17 10.31
CA VAL A 170 -12.25 3.34 10.80
C VAL A 170 -12.98 3.95 12.00
N VAL A 171 -12.26 4.30 13.07
CA VAL A 171 -12.82 5.06 14.21
C VAL A 171 -13.26 6.47 13.79
N PRO A 172 -14.21 7.12 14.47
CA PRO A 172 -14.37 8.57 14.37
C PRO A 172 -13.04 9.28 14.71
N GLY A 173 -12.65 10.29 13.91
CA GLY A 173 -11.32 10.93 14.00
C GLY A 173 -10.18 10.13 13.37
N GLY A 174 -10.44 8.91 12.91
CA GLY A 174 -9.47 8.06 12.22
C GLY A 174 -9.30 8.44 10.76
N LYS A 175 -8.32 7.79 10.10
CA LYS A 175 -8.00 8.07 8.69
C LYS A 175 -7.89 6.78 7.86
N MET A 176 -8.27 6.87 6.60
CA MET A 176 -8.05 5.83 5.59
C MET A 176 -7.24 6.40 4.44
N LEU A 177 -6.12 5.75 4.12
CA LEU A 177 -5.36 6.01 2.90
C LEU A 177 -5.79 5.03 1.83
N TYR A 178 -6.50 5.53 0.83
CA TYR A 178 -6.77 4.78 -0.39
C TYR A 178 -5.56 4.84 -1.31
N ALA A 179 -5.13 3.69 -1.81
CA ALA A 179 -3.96 3.57 -2.70
C ALA A 179 -4.25 2.64 -3.87
N THR A 180 -3.75 3.00 -5.05
CA THR A 180 -3.68 2.15 -6.23
C THR A 180 -2.35 2.35 -6.96
N CYS A 181 -1.89 1.33 -7.69
CA CYS A 181 -0.84 1.49 -8.68
C CYS A 181 -1.42 1.66 -10.11
N SER A 182 -2.50 2.45 -10.23
CA SER A 182 -3.18 2.77 -11.49
C SER A 182 -2.97 4.24 -11.88
N ILE A 183 -2.97 4.51 -13.18
CA ILE A 183 -3.00 5.88 -13.73
C ILE A 183 -4.39 6.26 -14.24
N PHE A 184 -5.37 5.37 -14.15
CA PHE A 184 -6.71 5.63 -14.69
C PHE A 184 -7.59 6.39 -13.71
N PRO A 185 -8.15 7.56 -14.10
CA PRO A 185 -9.03 8.34 -13.23
C PRO A 185 -10.25 7.57 -12.69
N ALA A 186 -10.70 6.54 -13.43
CA ALA A 186 -11.84 5.71 -13.02
C ALA A 186 -11.53 4.87 -11.75
N GLU A 187 -10.28 4.48 -11.55
CA GLU A 187 -9.80 3.74 -10.38
C GLU A 187 -9.28 4.67 -9.27
N ASN A 188 -9.12 5.97 -9.55
CA ASN A 188 -8.42 6.95 -8.71
C ASN A 188 -9.40 8.07 -8.28
N ARG A 189 -9.19 9.30 -8.73
CA ARG A 189 -9.95 10.47 -8.27
C ARG A 189 -11.48 10.29 -8.38
N ARG A 190 -11.98 9.68 -9.44
CA ARG A 190 -13.42 9.45 -9.60
C ARG A 190 -14.00 8.50 -8.56
N GLN A 191 -13.20 7.54 -8.05
CA GLN A 191 -13.60 6.69 -6.94
C GLN A 191 -13.79 7.50 -5.67
N ILE A 192 -12.86 8.40 -5.38
CA ILE A 192 -12.91 9.24 -4.19
C ILE A 192 -14.07 10.23 -4.27
N ASP A 193 -14.28 10.87 -5.42
CA ASP A 193 -15.41 11.78 -5.61
C ASP A 193 -16.77 11.05 -5.38
N ASN A 194 -16.92 9.85 -5.95
CA ASN A 194 -18.10 9.03 -5.74
C ASN A 194 -18.23 8.55 -4.28
N PHE A 195 -17.14 8.22 -3.62
CA PHE A 195 -17.12 7.81 -2.22
C PHE A 195 -17.61 8.94 -1.32
N LEU A 196 -17.09 10.16 -1.49
CA LEU A 196 -17.47 11.34 -0.70
C LEU A 196 -18.94 11.72 -0.86
N THR A 197 -19.56 11.45 -2.01
CA THR A 197 -21.02 11.69 -2.18
C THR A 197 -21.87 10.71 -1.39
N ARG A 198 -21.37 9.50 -1.08
CA ARG A 198 -22.10 8.48 -0.33
C ARG A 198 -21.83 8.51 1.16
N HIS A 199 -20.68 9.03 1.58
CA HIS A 199 -20.22 9.04 2.97
C HIS A 199 -20.09 10.47 3.50
N VAL A 200 -21.16 11.02 4.02
CA VAL A 200 -21.22 12.42 4.53
C VAL A 200 -20.29 12.67 5.72
N ASN A 201 -19.83 11.61 6.40
CA ASN A 201 -18.85 11.67 7.48
C ASN A 201 -17.40 11.50 6.99
N ALA A 202 -17.17 11.49 5.67
CA ALA A 202 -15.85 11.44 5.08
C ALA A 202 -15.46 12.80 4.52
N SER A 203 -14.21 13.18 4.69
CA SER A 203 -13.60 14.33 4.04
C SER A 203 -12.27 13.93 3.41
N LEU A 204 -11.97 14.47 2.24
CA LEU A 204 -10.67 14.33 1.60
C LEU A 204 -9.70 15.37 2.18
N GLU A 205 -8.63 14.92 2.80
CA GLU A 205 -7.59 15.80 3.33
C GLU A 205 -6.60 16.19 2.23
N ARG A 206 -6.14 15.19 1.48
CA ARG A 206 -5.22 15.39 0.34
C ARG A 206 -5.26 14.20 -0.60
N ASP A 207 -4.92 14.42 -1.86
CA ASP A 207 -4.67 13.35 -2.83
C ASP A 207 -3.54 13.73 -3.79
N ILE A 208 -2.98 12.70 -4.45
CA ILE A 208 -1.97 12.87 -5.48
C ILE A 208 -2.06 11.75 -6.52
N GLN A 209 -1.91 12.11 -7.78
CA GLN A 209 -1.64 11.18 -8.87
C GLN A 209 -0.17 11.28 -9.25
N LEU A 210 0.59 10.22 -9.01
CA LEU A 210 1.94 10.05 -9.55
C LEU A 210 1.85 9.34 -10.90
N LEU A 211 2.40 9.94 -11.92
CA LEU A 211 2.60 9.27 -13.21
C LEU A 211 3.95 8.56 -13.21
N PRO A 212 4.10 7.44 -13.96
CA PRO A 212 5.38 6.77 -14.07
C PRO A 212 6.48 7.72 -14.55
N SER A 213 7.63 7.66 -13.90
CA SER A 213 8.81 8.46 -14.21
C SER A 213 10.08 7.59 -14.19
N GLU A 214 11.25 8.19 -14.33
CA GLU A 214 12.53 7.49 -14.15
C GLU A 214 12.75 7.07 -12.68
N GLU A 215 12.19 7.83 -11.72
CA GLU A 215 12.40 7.64 -10.29
C GLU A 215 11.39 6.67 -9.64
N HIS A 216 10.15 6.65 -10.13
CA HIS A 216 9.07 5.87 -9.51
C HIS A 216 8.03 5.39 -10.52
N ASP A 217 7.29 4.38 -10.16
CA ASP A 217 6.10 3.93 -10.86
C ASP A 217 4.91 4.88 -10.65
N GLY A 218 3.82 4.63 -11.37
CA GLY A 218 2.59 5.38 -11.21
C GLY A 218 1.76 4.88 -10.03
N PHE A 219 1.32 5.83 -9.18
CA PHE A 219 0.45 5.56 -8.03
C PHE A 219 -0.60 6.65 -7.90
N TYR A 220 -1.69 6.31 -7.25
CA TYR A 220 -2.63 7.27 -6.72
C TYR A 220 -2.80 7.06 -5.21
N TYR A 221 -2.82 8.15 -4.48
CA TYR A 221 -3.07 8.19 -3.04
C TYR A 221 -4.14 9.20 -2.71
N ALA A 222 -5.05 8.85 -1.80
CA ALA A 222 -6.03 9.76 -1.24
C ALA A 222 -6.19 9.49 0.26
N LEU A 223 -5.90 10.50 1.08
CA LEU A 223 -6.07 10.45 2.53
C LEU A 223 -7.44 11.00 2.90
N LEU A 224 -8.26 10.12 3.49
CA LEU A 224 -9.61 10.40 3.93
C LEU A 224 -9.67 10.47 5.46
N CYS A 225 -10.37 11.48 5.99
CA CYS A 225 -10.63 11.65 7.41
C CYS A 225 -12.09 11.35 7.73
N LYS A 226 -12.33 10.64 8.84
CA LYS A 226 -13.67 10.31 9.34
C LYS A 226 -14.08 11.28 10.45
N ALA A 227 -15.19 11.99 10.25
CA ALA A 227 -15.79 12.81 11.29
C ALA A 227 -16.46 11.97 12.37
#